data_7a67525c5b4ed143eeef0a75b06668a4
#
_entry.id   7a67525c5b4ed143eeef0a75b06668a4
#
_cell.length_a   1.000
_cell.length_b   1.000
_cell.length_c   1.000
_cell.angle_alpha   90.00
_cell.angle_beta   90.00
_cell.angle_gamma   90.00
#
_symmetry.space_group_name_H-M   'P 1'
#
loop_
_entity.id
_entity.type
_entity.pdbx_description
1 polymer ?
#
loop_
_entity_poly.entity_id
_entity_poly.type
_entity_poly.pdbx_seq_one_letter_code
_entity_poly.pdbx_strand_id
1 'polypeptide(L)'
;MIQIAQERKAMRISLYDLSVPTFLQTVSAVGGFLDRATRHYAETGADLEQVVKARLFPDMAPFHFQIEALTHHSVWGVEALKTGVFAPPPLVGAMPFANLRAMVGQAVTALEAFTPDEVNSSSGKELDIDLFRPLDEDNASTSIWAPRTLAFTSETFLLSFSLPNFHFHAVTAYNILRSRGVPLGKRDYEGRLRTR
;
A
#
# COMPACT_ATOMS: atom_id res chain seq x y z
N MET A 1 -17.55 -22.58 47.50
CA MET A 1 -17.83 -22.10 46.14
C MET A 1 -16.63 -21.41 45.61
N ILE A 2 -15.83 -22.12 44.81
CA ILE A 2 -14.59 -21.58 44.20
C ILE A 2 -15.02 -21.01 42.87
N GLN A 3 -15.02 -19.70 42.76
CA GLN A 3 -15.34 -18.96 41.53
C GLN A 3 -14.08 -19.00 40.65
N ILE A 4 -14.05 -19.95 39.70
CA ILE A 4 -13.03 -20.00 38.66
C ILE A 4 -13.36 -18.86 37.70
N ALA A 5 -12.73 -17.72 37.94
CA ALA A 5 -12.66 -16.64 36.96
C ALA A 5 -11.81 -17.15 35.78
N GLN A 6 -12.46 -17.68 34.78
CA GLN A 6 -11.87 -17.99 33.50
C GLN A 6 -11.50 -16.64 32.86
N GLU A 7 -10.29 -16.17 33.07
CA GLU A 7 -9.72 -15.06 32.31
C GLU A 7 -9.79 -15.45 30.82
N ARG A 8 -10.80 -14.97 30.12
CA ARG A 8 -10.79 -14.95 28.66
C ARG A 8 -9.54 -14.17 28.26
N LYS A 9 -8.50 -14.87 27.87
CA LYS A 9 -7.33 -14.28 27.22
C LYS A 9 -7.85 -13.53 26.00
N ALA A 10 -8.13 -12.23 26.17
CA ALA A 10 -8.53 -11.39 25.06
C ALA A 10 -7.45 -11.54 24.01
N MET A 11 -7.81 -11.98 22.84
CA MET A 11 -6.90 -12.07 21.69
C MET A 11 -6.52 -10.62 21.36
N ARG A 12 -5.36 -10.19 21.81
CA ARG A 12 -4.83 -8.86 21.52
C ARG A 12 -4.22 -8.94 20.13
N ILE A 13 -4.88 -8.32 19.17
CA ILE A 13 -4.29 -8.08 17.85
C ILE A 13 -3.19 -7.04 18.06
N SER A 14 -1.98 -7.36 17.69
CA SER A 14 -0.83 -6.46 17.86
C SER A 14 -0.74 -5.44 16.73
N LEU A 15 0.03 -4.37 16.92
CA LEU A 15 0.30 -3.39 15.88
C LEU A 15 0.97 -4.04 14.65
N TYR A 16 1.85 -5.02 14.88
CA TYR A 16 2.43 -5.85 13.81
C TYR A 16 1.35 -6.61 13.04
N ASP A 17 0.42 -7.29 13.71
CA ASP A 17 -0.64 -8.07 13.04
C ASP A 17 -1.56 -7.20 12.19
N LEU A 18 -1.79 -5.96 12.61
CA LEU A 18 -2.60 -4.98 11.86
C LEU A 18 -1.84 -4.41 10.66
N SER A 19 -0.52 -4.31 10.69
CA SER A 19 0.30 -3.65 9.69
C SER A 19 0.97 -4.64 8.73
N VAL A 20 2.08 -5.22 9.12
CA VAL A 20 2.97 -5.97 8.21
C VAL A 20 2.28 -7.11 7.46
N PRO A 21 1.59 -8.07 8.13
CA PRO A 21 0.89 -9.13 7.40
C PRO A 21 -0.27 -8.62 6.55
N THR A 22 -0.89 -7.50 6.91
CA THR A 22 -1.98 -6.88 6.14
C THR A 22 -1.44 -6.27 4.84
N PHE A 23 -0.34 -5.53 4.92
CA PHE A 23 0.34 -5.01 3.75
C PHE A 23 0.88 -6.12 2.86
N LEU A 24 1.56 -7.12 3.43
CA LEU A 24 2.12 -8.25 2.68
C LEU A 24 1.06 -9.01 1.88
N GLN A 25 -0.12 -9.25 2.45
CA GLN A 25 -1.21 -9.92 1.74
C GLN A 25 -1.57 -9.17 0.44
N THR A 26 -1.78 -7.87 0.53
CA THR A 26 -2.22 -7.08 -0.63
C THR A 26 -1.07 -6.75 -1.58
N VAL A 27 0.15 -6.41 -1.08
CA VAL A 27 1.32 -6.16 -1.96
C VAL A 27 1.67 -7.40 -2.77
N SER A 28 1.63 -8.59 -2.15
CA SER A 28 1.84 -9.87 -2.87
C SER A 28 0.75 -10.11 -3.92
N ALA A 29 -0.51 -9.78 -3.61
CA ALA A 29 -1.61 -9.87 -4.57
C ALA A 29 -1.40 -8.91 -5.74
N VAL A 30 -0.92 -7.67 -5.48
CA VAL A 30 -0.53 -6.71 -6.53
C VAL A 30 0.54 -7.32 -7.44
N GLY A 31 1.60 -7.91 -6.89
CA GLY A 31 2.60 -8.63 -7.68
C GLY A 31 1.97 -9.68 -8.59
N GLY A 32 1.04 -10.47 -8.06
CA GLY A 32 0.32 -11.51 -8.81
C GLY A 32 -0.51 -10.96 -9.96
N PHE A 33 -1.23 -9.84 -9.78
CA PHE A 33 -2.01 -9.29 -10.88
C PHE A 33 -1.14 -8.50 -11.89
N LEU A 34 0.03 -7.97 -11.51
CA LEU A 34 1.00 -7.46 -12.47
C LEU A 34 1.56 -8.58 -13.36
N ASP A 35 1.86 -9.75 -12.79
CA ASP A 35 2.28 -10.93 -13.56
C ASP A 35 1.18 -11.39 -14.53
N ARG A 36 -0.08 -11.34 -14.12
CA ARG A 36 -1.20 -11.66 -14.99
C ARG A 36 -1.36 -10.64 -16.12
N ALA A 37 -1.15 -9.35 -15.84
CA ALA A 37 -1.15 -8.32 -16.87
C ALA A 37 -0.05 -8.59 -17.91
N THR A 38 1.17 -8.89 -17.46
CA THR A 38 2.30 -9.22 -18.35
C THR A 38 1.95 -10.39 -19.28
N ARG A 39 1.38 -11.47 -18.76
CA ARG A 39 0.97 -12.63 -19.59
C ARG A 39 -0.14 -12.26 -20.56
N HIS A 40 -1.19 -11.56 -20.12
CA HIS A 40 -2.30 -11.16 -20.97
C HIS A 40 -1.86 -10.30 -22.16
N TYR A 41 -0.98 -9.33 -21.93
CA TYR A 41 -0.48 -8.47 -23.00
C TYR A 41 0.46 -9.24 -23.95
N ALA A 42 1.26 -10.18 -23.44
CA ALA A 42 2.06 -11.07 -24.31
C ALA A 42 1.18 -11.97 -25.20
N GLU A 43 0.08 -12.50 -24.66
CA GLU A 43 -0.87 -13.36 -25.41
C GLU A 43 -1.67 -12.58 -26.46
N THR A 44 -2.02 -11.33 -26.16
CA THR A 44 -2.82 -10.49 -27.09
C THR A 44 -1.97 -9.72 -28.09
N GLY A 45 -0.65 -9.67 -27.91
CA GLY A 45 0.26 -8.88 -28.76
C GLY A 45 0.13 -7.36 -28.57
N ALA A 46 -0.59 -6.92 -27.53
CA ALA A 46 -0.75 -5.50 -27.22
C ALA A 46 0.47 -4.97 -26.45
N ASP A 47 0.70 -3.66 -26.55
CA ASP A 47 1.81 -3.01 -25.87
C ASP A 47 1.49 -2.76 -24.39
N LEU A 48 2.17 -3.51 -23.50
CA LEU A 48 2.03 -3.39 -22.04
C LEU A 48 2.44 -2.02 -21.50
N GLU A 49 3.39 -1.33 -22.15
CA GLU A 49 3.88 -0.02 -21.70
C GLU A 49 2.79 1.07 -21.75
N GLN A 50 1.75 0.90 -22.54
CA GLN A 50 0.60 1.80 -22.55
C GLN A 50 -0.16 1.81 -21.22
N VAL A 51 -0.03 0.78 -20.39
CA VAL A 51 -0.62 0.72 -19.06
C VAL A 51 0.05 1.71 -18.10
N VAL A 52 1.35 1.94 -18.24
CA VAL A 52 2.15 2.74 -17.30
C VAL A 52 1.54 4.13 -17.07
N LYS A 53 1.06 4.76 -18.13
CA LYS A 53 0.43 6.10 -18.09
C LYS A 53 -1.10 6.07 -18.11
N ALA A 54 -1.71 4.86 -18.08
CA ALA A 54 -3.15 4.72 -18.09
C ALA A 54 -3.79 5.28 -16.81
N ARG A 55 -4.97 5.87 -16.96
CA ARG A 55 -5.78 6.48 -15.90
C ARG A 55 -7.22 5.98 -16.00
N LEU A 56 -7.96 5.95 -14.88
CA LEU A 56 -9.40 5.69 -14.92
C LEU A 56 -10.18 6.91 -15.43
N PHE A 57 -9.71 8.11 -15.10
CA PHE A 57 -10.28 9.37 -15.56
C PHE A 57 -9.15 10.38 -15.82
N PRO A 58 -9.29 11.36 -16.72
CA PRO A 58 -8.21 12.27 -17.11
C PRO A 58 -7.51 13.02 -15.97
N ASP A 59 -8.24 13.38 -14.91
CA ASP A 59 -7.71 14.08 -13.72
C ASP A 59 -7.22 13.16 -12.61
N MET A 60 -7.35 11.84 -12.77
CA MET A 60 -6.82 10.87 -11.80
C MET A 60 -5.33 10.60 -12.05
N ALA A 61 -4.60 10.28 -10.99
CA ALA A 61 -3.21 9.88 -11.08
C ALA A 61 -3.04 8.58 -11.91
N PRO A 62 -1.95 8.46 -12.71
CA PRO A 62 -1.73 7.33 -13.61
C PRO A 62 -1.34 6.05 -12.88
N PHE A 63 -1.30 4.93 -13.62
CA PHE A 63 -1.00 3.61 -13.09
C PHE A 63 0.34 3.54 -12.33
N HIS A 64 1.44 4.09 -12.91
CA HIS A 64 2.74 4.09 -12.23
C HIS A 64 2.66 4.75 -10.86
N PHE A 65 1.94 5.89 -10.75
CA PHE A 65 1.73 6.56 -9.46
C PHE A 65 1.01 5.67 -8.45
N GLN A 66 0.02 4.88 -8.90
CA GLN A 66 -0.70 3.97 -8.00
C GLN A 66 0.24 2.92 -7.42
N ILE A 67 1.16 2.39 -8.23
CA ILE A 67 2.16 1.41 -7.78
C ILE A 67 3.17 2.05 -6.82
N GLU A 68 3.69 3.22 -7.14
CA GLU A 68 4.61 3.95 -6.26
C GLU A 68 3.95 4.27 -4.91
N ALA A 69 2.74 4.84 -4.94
CA ALA A 69 2.02 5.25 -3.73
C ALA A 69 1.66 4.07 -2.83
N LEU A 70 1.23 2.92 -3.38
CA LEU A 70 0.95 1.74 -2.55
C LEU A 70 2.22 1.21 -1.87
N THR A 71 3.37 1.22 -2.54
CA THR A 71 4.63 0.79 -1.92
C THR A 71 5.08 1.76 -0.84
N HIS A 72 4.88 3.06 -1.06
CA HIS A 72 5.17 4.09 -0.06
C HIS A 72 4.30 3.93 1.19
N HIS A 73 2.99 3.80 1.03
CA HIS A 73 2.08 3.66 2.17
C HIS A 73 2.24 2.34 2.92
N SER A 74 2.75 1.28 2.28
CA SER A 74 3.04 0.02 2.96
C SER A 74 4.38 0.05 3.69
N VAL A 75 5.50 0.19 2.98
CA VAL A 75 6.84 0.09 3.56
C VAL A 75 7.14 1.27 4.47
N TRP A 76 7.00 2.51 3.96
CA TRP A 76 7.25 3.72 4.77
C TRP A 76 6.14 3.99 5.79
N GLY A 77 4.95 3.42 5.58
CA GLY A 77 3.90 3.39 6.60
C GLY A 77 4.34 2.61 7.85
N VAL A 78 4.95 1.43 7.67
CA VAL A 78 5.52 0.66 8.80
C VAL A 78 6.75 1.37 9.38
N GLU A 79 7.63 1.91 8.53
CA GLU A 79 8.80 2.65 9.01
C GLU A 79 8.41 3.89 9.83
N ALA A 80 7.34 4.58 9.46
CA ALA A 80 6.82 5.72 10.22
C ALA A 80 6.34 5.33 11.63
N LEU A 81 5.81 4.13 11.82
CA LEU A 81 5.45 3.63 13.16
C LEU A 81 6.69 3.52 14.07
N LYS A 82 7.86 3.21 13.50
CA LYS A 82 9.11 3.06 14.24
C LYS A 82 9.79 4.40 14.48
N THR A 83 9.87 5.23 13.45
CA THR A 83 10.66 6.46 13.44
C THR A 83 9.88 7.71 13.89
N GLY A 84 8.55 7.67 13.81
CA GLY A 84 7.70 8.85 14.01
C GLY A 84 7.64 9.79 12.80
N VAL A 85 8.22 9.40 11.66
CA VAL A 85 8.28 10.24 10.46
C VAL A 85 7.83 9.46 9.24
N PHE A 86 6.83 9.97 8.52
CA PHE A 86 6.42 9.42 7.23
C PHE A 86 7.18 10.14 6.11
N ALA A 87 8.32 9.59 5.72
CA ALA A 87 9.24 10.16 4.74
C ALA A 87 9.55 9.16 3.61
N PRO A 88 8.58 8.83 2.73
CA PRO A 88 8.87 8.01 1.55
C PRO A 88 9.84 8.75 0.63
N PRO A 89 10.61 8.03 -0.22
CA PRO A 89 11.46 8.66 -1.22
C PRO A 89 10.62 9.47 -2.21
N PRO A 90 11.23 10.43 -2.92
CA PRO A 90 10.56 11.12 -4.02
C PRO A 90 10.00 10.14 -5.04
N LEU A 91 8.86 10.51 -5.65
CA LEU A 91 8.29 9.74 -6.74
C LEU A 91 9.25 9.73 -7.94
N VAL A 92 9.43 8.55 -8.51
CA VAL A 92 10.30 8.38 -9.70
C VAL A 92 9.55 8.77 -10.98
N GLY A 93 8.22 8.61 -10.98
CA GLY A 93 7.39 8.89 -12.12
C GLY A 93 7.28 7.72 -13.11
N ALA A 94 6.97 8.02 -14.38
CA ALA A 94 6.79 6.97 -15.38
C ALA A 94 8.09 6.21 -15.64
N MET A 95 8.05 4.90 -15.45
CA MET A 95 9.14 3.96 -15.69
C MET A 95 8.60 2.72 -16.42
N PRO A 96 9.46 1.87 -17.03
CA PRO A 96 9.01 0.63 -17.66
C PRO A 96 8.18 -0.24 -16.72
N PHE A 97 7.15 -0.92 -17.24
CA PHE A 97 6.26 -1.77 -16.44
C PHE A 97 7.02 -2.83 -15.62
N ALA A 98 8.09 -3.39 -16.19
CA ALA A 98 8.97 -4.33 -15.49
C ALA A 98 9.59 -3.73 -14.21
N ASN A 99 9.93 -2.44 -14.22
CA ASN A 99 10.49 -1.74 -13.06
C ASN A 99 9.42 -1.53 -11.98
N LEU A 100 8.18 -1.22 -12.35
CA LEU A 100 7.04 -1.16 -11.42
C LEU A 100 6.81 -2.51 -10.74
N ARG A 101 6.89 -3.61 -11.51
CA ARG A 101 6.81 -4.97 -10.99
C ARG A 101 7.96 -5.28 -10.02
N ALA A 102 9.19 -4.88 -10.36
CA ALA A 102 10.35 -5.04 -9.49
C ALA A 102 10.20 -4.23 -8.18
N MET A 103 9.66 -3.01 -8.25
CA MET A 103 9.36 -2.17 -7.08
C MET A 103 8.41 -2.88 -6.11
N VAL A 104 7.35 -3.52 -6.61
CA VAL A 104 6.43 -4.31 -5.77
C VAL A 104 7.16 -5.50 -5.12
N GLY A 105 8.03 -6.20 -5.85
CA GLY A 105 8.87 -7.27 -5.29
C GLY A 105 9.80 -6.78 -4.17
N GLN A 106 10.42 -5.62 -4.36
CA GLN A 106 11.26 -4.98 -3.33
C GLN A 106 10.43 -4.60 -2.09
N ALA A 107 9.20 -4.11 -2.27
CA ALA A 107 8.31 -3.81 -1.16
C ALA A 107 7.94 -5.07 -0.35
N VAL A 108 7.70 -6.22 -1.01
CA VAL A 108 7.50 -7.50 -0.31
C VAL A 108 8.72 -7.83 0.55
N THR A 109 9.92 -7.81 -0.02
CA THR A 109 11.17 -8.11 0.71
C THR A 109 11.37 -7.16 1.90
N ALA A 110 11.12 -5.87 1.71
CA ALA A 110 11.24 -4.88 2.77
C ALA A 110 10.23 -5.12 3.91
N LEU A 111 8.99 -5.46 3.57
CA LEU A 111 7.96 -5.78 4.57
C LEU A 111 8.28 -7.06 5.34
N GLU A 112 8.84 -8.09 4.69
CA GLU A 112 9.26 -9.34 5.33
C GLU A 112 10.43 -9.16 6.31
N ALA A 113 11.20 -8.08 6.17
CA ALA A 113 12.31 -7.77 7.07
C ALA A 113 11.86 -7.19 8.41
N PHE A 114 10.63 -6.64 8.53
CA PHE A 114 10.14 -6.12 9.80
C PHE A 114 9.78 -7.23 10.78
N THR A 115 10.28 -7.13 12.00
CA THR A 115 9.98 -8.09 13.06
C THR A 115 8.81 -7.66 13.94
N PRO A 116 8.08 -8.62 14.56
CA PRO A 116 7.02 -8.29 15.52
C PRO A 116 7.47 -7.40 16.67
N ASP A 117 8.66 -7.64 17.22
CA ASP A 117 9.16 -6.89 18.37
C ASP A 117 9.45 -5.42 18.00
N GLU A 118 10.07 -5.18 16.84
CA GLU A 118 10.33 -3.83 16.35
C GLU A 118 9.05 -3.01 16.19
N VAL A 119 8.04 -3.58 15.51
CA VAL A 119 6.80 -2.86 15.22
C VAL A 119 5.97 -2.69 16.50
N ASN A 120 5.84 -3.73 17.32
CA ASN A 120 5.04 -3.68 18.54
C ASN A 120 5.62 -2.75 19.61
N SER A 121 6.94 -2.51 19.61
CA SER A 121 7.58 -1.53 20.50
C SER A 121 7.08 -0.10 20.27
N SER A 122 6.43 0.15 19.16
CA SER A 122 5.85 1.46 18.79
C SER A 122 4.36 1.60 19.11
N SER A 123 3.73 0.56 19.67
CA SER A 123 2.31 0.63 20.03
C SER A 123 2.03 1.73 21.05
N GLY A 124 1.00 2.54 20.77
CA GLY A 124 0.58 3.66 21.61
C GLY A 124 1.48 4.91 21.55
N LYS A 125 2.53 4.93 20.72
CA LYS A 125 3.35 6.14 20.55
C LYS A 125 2.58 7.24 19.85
N GLU A 126 2.80 8.47 20.29
CA GLU A 126 2.33 9.67 19.61
C GLU A 126 3.25 9.98 18.42
N LEU A 127 2.66 10.34 17.29
CA LEU A 127 3.34 10.64 16.03
C LEU A 127 2.82 11.96 15.49
N ASP A 128 3.71 12.90 15.19
CA ASP A 128 3.40 14.11 14.43
C ASP A 128 3.86 13.87 12.98
N ILE A 129 2.91 13.65 12.09
CA ILE A 129 3.19 13.32 10.70
C ILE A 129 3.00 14.54 9.81
N ASP A 130 4.06 14.95 9.17
CA ASP A 130 4.03 15.97 8.13
C ASP A 130 3.53 15.36 6.83
N LEU A 131 2.39 15.84 6.37
CA LEU A 131 1.81 15.43 5.10
C LEU A 131 2.26 16.39 4.01
N PHE A 132 3.23 15.95 3.23
CA PHE A 132 3.58 16.59 1.97
C PHE A 132 2.92 15.81 0.84
N ARG A 133 2.22 16.53 -0.03
CA ARG A 133 1.99 16.04 -1.38
C ARG A 133 3.03 16.70 -2.27
N PRO A 134 3.97 15.96 -2.88
CA PRO A 134 4.75 16.51 -3.98
C PRO A 134 3.74 16.95 -5.04
N LEU A 135 3.79 18.24 -5.40
CA LEU A 135 3.02 18.74 -6.52
C LEU A 135 3.62 18.07 -7.76
N ASP A 136 2.84 17.22 -8.42
CA ASP A 136 3.07 16.87 -9.80
C ASP A 136 2.85 18.17 -10.57
N GLU A 137 3.87 18.66 -11.27
CA GLU A 137 3.79 19.94 -12.02
C GLU A 137 2.62 19.95 -13.01
N ASP A 138 2.21 18.77 -13.51
CA ASP A 138 1.06 18.59 -14.39
C ASP A 138 -0.31 18.63 -13.68
N ASN A 139 -0.36 18.62 -12.35
CA ASN A 139 -1.60 18.61 -11.54
C ASN A 139 -1.69 19.79 -10.56
N ALA A 140 -1.20 20.94 -10.93
CA ALA A 140 -1.22 22.18 -10.13
C ALA A 140 -2.63 22.67 -9.72
N SER A 141 -3.70 22.02 -10.16
CA SER A 141 -5.08 22.48 -9.90
C SER A 141 -5.64 22.09 -8.54
N THR A 142 -4.94 21.34 -7.72
CA THR A 142 -5.44 20.93 -6.41
C THR A 142 -4.67 21.55 -5.25
N SER A 143 -4.68 22.86 -5.19
CA SER A 143 -4.22 23.70 -4.07
C SER A 143 -4.92 23.46 -2.71
N ILE A 144 -5.76 22.43 -2.59
CA ILE A 144 -6.46 22.08 -1.36
C ILE A 144 -5.53 21.45 -0.30
N TRP A 145 -4.31 21.12 -0.66
CA TRP A 145 -3.36 20.40 0.20
C TRP A 145 -2.17 21.29 0.55
N ALA A 146 -2.41 22.30 1.41
CA ALA A 146 -1.31 22.95 2.09
C ALA A 146 -0.55 21.90 2.94
N PRO A 147 0.79 22.00 3.04
CA PRO A 147 1.55 21.19 3.99
C PRO A 147 0.95 21.35 5.39
N ARG A 148 0.71 20.23 6.07
CA ARG A 148 0.15 20.24 7.42
C ARG A 148 0.72 19.10 8.24
N THR A 149 0.98 19.37 9.51
CA THR A 149 1.29 18.35 10.49
C THR A 149 -0.01 17.83 11.12
N LEU A 150 -0.17 16.53 11.19
CA LEU A 150 -1.30 15.88 11.87
C LEU A 150 -0.78 15.03 13.03
N ALA A 151 -1.40 15.21 14.18
CA ALA A 151 -1.13 14.42 15.37
C ALA A 151 -1.90 13.08 15.31
N PHE A 152 -1.19 11.98 15.49
CA PHE A 152 -1.71 10.62 15.52
C PHE A 152 -1.15 9.85 16.72
N THR A 153 -1.77 8.70 17.04
CA THR A 153 -1.05 7.58 17.63
C THR A 153 -0.60 6.61 16.54
N SER A 154 0.30 5.69 16.83
CA SER A 154 0.73 4.65 15.87
C SER A 154 -0.46 3.94 15.25
N GLU A 155 -1.45 3.55 16.07
CA GLU A 155 -2.65 2.85 15.63
C GLU A 155 -3.55 3.74 14.75
N THR A 156 -3.78 4.99 15.15
CA THR A 156 -4.63 5.91 14.37
C THR A 156 -3.98 6.34 13.07
N PHE A 157 -2.65 6.51 13.02
CA PHE A 157 -1.91 6.72 11.78
C PHE A 157 -2.08 5.53 10.82
N LEU A 158 -1.86 4.31 11.33
CA LEU A 158 -2.00 3.10 10.52
C LEU A 158 -3.42 2.94 9.99
N LEU A 159 -4.44 3.02 10.87
CA LEU A 159 -5.82 2.67 10.54
C LEU A 159 -6.57 3.77 9.78
N SER A 160 -6.25 5.05 10.02
CA SER A 160 -6.98 6.17 9.41
C SER A 160 -6.23 6.87 8.27
N PHE A 161 -4.92 6.64 8.13
CA PHE A 161 -4.12 7.24 7.07
C PHE A 161 -3.43 6.19 6.18
N SER A 162 -2.50 5.39 6.71
CA SER A 162 -1.66 4.51 5.89
C SER A 162 -2.46 3.43 5.17
N LEU A 163 -3.28 2.64 5.89
CA LEU A 163 -4.09 1.58 5.30
C LEU A 163 -5.15 2.08 4.31
N PRO A 164 -5.92 3.15 4.59
CA PRO A 164 -6.88 3.67 3.61
C PRO A 164 -6.23 4.14 2.31
N ASN A 165 -5.11 4.88 2.40
CA ASN A 165 -4.37 5.31 1.21
C ASN A 165 -3.80 4.12 0.44
N PHE A 166 -3.17 3.18 1.14
CA PHE A 166 -2.64 1.95 0.56
C PHE A 166 -3.70 1.18 -0.24
N HIS A 167 -4.86 0.90 0.37
CA HIS A 167 -5.94 0.19 -0.30
C HIS A 167 -6.54 0.97 -1.46
N PHE A 168 -6.66 2.30 -1.33
CA PHE A 168 -7.11 3.16 -2.42
C PHE A 168 -6.21 3.00 -3.65
N HIS A 169 -4.88 3.07 -3.48
CA HIS A 169 -3.93 2.95 -4.57
C HIS A 169 -3.90 1.52 -5.13
N ALA A 170 -3.95 0.50 -4.30
CA ALA A 170 -3.97 -0.89 -4.72
C ALA A 170 -5.22 -1.24 -5.55
N VAL A 171 -6.41 -0.83 -5.10
CA VAL A 171 -7.66 -1.08 -5.83
C VAL A 171 -7.75 -0.22 -7.09
N THR A 172 -7.19 0.99 -7.08
CA THR A 172 -7.15 1.83 -8.29
C THR A 172 -6.24 1.21 -9.35
N ALA A 173 -5.07 0.68 -8.99
CA ALA A 173 -4.21 -0.07 -9.91
C ALA A 173 -4.92 -1.30 -10.49
N TYR A 174 -5.61 -2.08 -9.65
CA TYR A 174 -6.45 -3.19 -10.09
C TYR A 174 -7.51 -2.73 -11.11
N ASN A 175 -8.23 -1.65 -10.82
CA ASN A 175 -9.29 -1.14 -11.68
C ASN A 175 -8.76 -0.62 -13.02
N ILE A 176 -7.59 0.02 -13.06
CA ILE A 176 -6.92 0.43 -14.30
C ILE A 176 -6.64 -0.79 -15.18
N LEU A 177 -6.07 -1.86 -14.64
CA LEU A 177 -5.81 -3.09 -15.38
C LEU A 177 -7.11 -3.74 -15.87
N ARG A 178 -8.16 -3.76 -15.03
CA ARG A 178 -9.48 -4.29 -15.43
C ARG A 178 -10.11 -3.49 -16.57
N SER A 179 -10.03 -2.17 -16.53
CA SER A 179 -10.56 -1.30 -17.61
C SER A 179 -9.80 -1.48 -18.92
N ARG A 180 -8.58 -2.02 -18.87
CA ARG A 180 -7.74 -2.35 -20.03
C ARG A 180 -7.87 -3.80 -20.50
N GLY A 181 -8.85 -4.54 -19.99
CA GLY A 181 -9.17 -5.90 -20.43
C GLY A 181 -8.40 -7.02 -19.72
N VAL A 182 -7.48 -6.73 -18.79
CA VAL A 182 -6.78 -7.78 -18.06
C VAL A 182 -7.80 -8.63 -17.27
N PRO A 183 -7.81 -9.98 -17.41
CA PRO A 183 -8.80 -10.86 -16.82
C PRO A 183 -8.53 -11.09 -15.33
N LEU A 184 -8.79 -10.05 -14.50
CA LEU A 184 -8.67 -10.09 -13.05
C LEU A 184 -10.04 -10.20 -12.38
N GLY A 185 -10.12 -10.85 -11.24
CA GLY A 185 -11.28 -10.92 -10.37
C GLY A 185 -10.97 -10.50 -8.95
N LYS A 186 -11.99 -10.40 -8.11
CA LYS A 186 -11.85 -10.02 -6.68
C LYS A 186 -10.82 -10.88 -5.94
N ARG A 187 -10.75 -12.19 -6.26
CA ARG A 187 -9.79 -13.12 -5.63
C ARG A 187 -8.33 -12.77 -5.93
N ASP A 188 -8.06 -12.19 -7.09
CA ASP A 188 -6.71 -11.74 -7.44
C ASP A 188 -6.28 -10.55 -6.56
N TYR A 189 -7.24 -9.69 -6.17
CA TYR A 189 -7.01 -8.58 -5.24
C TYR A 189 -6.93 -9.06 -3.78
N GLU A 190 -7.79 -9.97 -3.36
CA GLU A 190 -7.78 -10.54 -2.00
C GLU A 190 -6.46 -11.27 -1.70
N GLY A 191 -5.87 -11.90 -2.73
CA GLY A 191 -4.65 -12.67 -2.57
C GLY A 191 -4.83 -13.89 -1.68
N ARG A 192 -3.76 -14.29 -1.01
CA ARG A 192 -3.77 -15.44 -0.08
C ARG A 192 -4.34 -15.03 1.26
N LEU A 193 -5.51 -15.54 1.61
CA LEU A 193 -6.12 -15.31 2.91
C LEU A 193 -5.29 -15.95 4.04
N ARG A 194 -5.21 -15.27 5.16
CA ARG A 194 -4.58 -15.74 6.38
C ARG A 194 -5.60 -16.56 7.18
N THR A 195 -5.70 -17.86 6.85
CA THR A 195 -6.58 -18.82 7.53
C THR A 195 -5.80 -19.58 8.60
N ARG A 196 -6.54 -20.18 9.56
CA ARG A 196 -5.97 -21.08 10.59
C ARG A 196 -5.56 -22.41 9.98
#